data_d94c9589aad0d5810e9bd30008cb64a4
#
_entry.id   d94c9589aad0d5810e9bd30008cb64a4
#
_cell.length_a   1.000
_cell.length_b   1.000
_cell.length_c   1.000
_cell.angle_alpha   90.00
_cell.angle_beta   90.00
_cell.angle_gamma   90.00
#
_symmetry.space_group_name_H-M   'P 1'
#
loop_
_entity.id
_entity.type
_entity.pdbx_description
1 polymer ?
#
loop_
_entity_poly.entity_id
_entity_poly.type
_entity_poly.pdbx_seq_one_letter_code
_entity_poly.pdbx_strand_id
1 'polypeptide(L)'
;MKRFLIRFISTIGVMMVLGIGAVIALTQYYHSHNVFPLGVMINDLYCTGMTVEEAAKVFDASYDLHKDKFIVRTLDGDLHELPFDEFGITVSYEPAVAEYMQRYNRSPFQWIEDVLGISKPVAFLYPPYDSTTVFPTYYWDRSLIETKLSEADWLNENLYDNKKTVSIEKSAAAGYILVDETKDLLVREAAIELICNQIVSQLSGPKHNLTETNFIDLSTGKLKEICYQNIPYTNQMKDTLSKWEGVSEFQNFHMTYQFGDREEKIDANIVADWMALDENGNIVFDENDVPVLDETIIKEYVAYLSATYNTVGIEREFQATSGDIVKVPGGSYGNEIDENAEYEFLLNAFLNKQSGTRVPEYTSEAWEKGSNDIGDTYIEVDMGDQHMYYYADGEIVIDTPVVTGNTSRRWDTPAKVCYVYFKQRNRVLRGANYATPVKYWMAVDGHIGIHDATWRSDFGGEIYKTNGSHGCINTPFEIMTELYDMVELGTPVIMFY
;
A
#
# COMPACT_ATOMS: atom_id res chain seq x y z
N MET A 1 -36.39 -77.45 -42.61
CA MET A 1 -35.77 -76.09 -42.79
C MET A 1 -36.71 -75.10 -43.45
N LYS A 2 -37.27 -75.29 -44.66
CA LYS A 2 -38.19 -74.34 -45.30
C LYS A 2 -39.43 -73.94 -44.46
N ARG A 3 -40.16 -74.90 -43.79
CA ARG A 3 -41.32 -74.58 -42.95
C ARG A 3 -40.98 -73.81 -41.69
N PHE A 4 -39.77 -73.96 -41.11
CA PHE A 4 -39.29 -73.23 -39.99
C PHE A 4 -38.92 -71.77 -40.40
N LEU A 5 -38.24 -71.62 -41.54
CA LEU A 5 -37.87 -70.30 -42.09
C LEU A 5 -39.13 -69.47 -42.44
N ILE A 6 -40.20 -70.11 -43.03
CA ILE A 6 -41.43 -69.40 -43.36
C ILE A 6 -42.16 -68.97 -42.07
N ARG A 7 -42.24 -69.82 -41.02
CA ARG A 7 -42.82 -69.45 -39.72
C ARG A 7 -42.03 -68.35 -39.05
N PHE A 8 -40.69 -68.40 -39.09
CA PHE A 8 -39.82 -67.39 -38.52
C PHE A 8 -39.98 -66.02 -39.24
N ILE A 9 -40.02 -66.02 -40.59
CA ILE A 9 -40.24 -64.78 -41.38
C ILE A 9 -41.66 -64.22 -41.11
N SER A 10 -42.70 -65.13 -41.03
CA SER A 10 -44.04 -64.67 -40.75
C SER A 10 -44.21 -64.12 -39.30
N THR A 11 -43.51 -64.69 -38.31
CA THR A 11 -43.47 -64.16 -36.95
C THR A 11 -42.79 -62.78 -36.86
N ILE A 12 -41.68 -62.60 -37.56
CA ILE A 12 -41.01 -61.29 -37.70
C ILE A 12 -41.91 -60.26 -38.39
N GLY A 13 -42.59 -60.70 -39.47
CA GLY A 13 -43.52 -59.81 -40.16
C GLY A 13 -44.71 -59.38 -39.31
N VAL A 14 -45.30 -60.31 -38.51
CA VAL A 14 -46.35 -59.95 -37.55
C VAL A 14 -45.81 -59.00 -36.47
N MET A 15 -44.60 -59.25 -35.90
CA MET A 15 -44.05 -58.40 -34.91
C MET A 15 -43.76 -57.01 -35.46
N MET A 16 -43.28 -56.90 -36.73
CA MET A 16 -43.11 -55.63 -37.41
C MET A 16 -44.44 -54.85 -37.56
N VAL A 17 -45.48 -55.52 -38.02
CA VAL A 17 -46.82 -54.91 -38.20
C VAL A 17 -47.36 -54.40 -36.83
N LEU A 18 -47.22 -55.22 -35.79
CA LEU A 18 -47.59 -54.80 -34.42
C LEU A 18 -46.81 -53.69 -33.90
N GLY A 19 -45.48 -53.68 -34.16
CA GLY A 19 -44.58 -52.58 -33.81
C GLY A 19 -44.90 -51.25 -34.51
N ILE A 20 -45.14 -51.30 -35.82
CA ILE A 20 -45.61 -50.16 -36.62
C ILE A 20 -46.95 -49.64 -36.11
N GLY A 21 -47.90 -50.57 -35.84
CA GLY A 21 -49.24 -50.24 -35.29
C GLY A 21 -49.11 -49.52 -33.92
N ALA A 22 -48.22 -50.00 -33.04
CA ALA A 22 -47.99 -49.41 -31.75
C ALA A 22 -47.34 -47.98 -31.88
N VAL A 23 -46.43 -47.83 -32.78
CA VAL A 23 -45.81 -46.53 -33.08
C VAL A 23 -46.82 -45.50 -33.58
N ILE A 24 -47.70 -45.92 -34.52
CA ILE A 24 -48.74 -45.04 -35.03
C ILE A 24 -49.72 -44.67 -33.92
N ALA A 25 -50.16 -45.67 -33.13
CA ALA A 25 -51.10 -45.45 -32.02
C ALA A 25 -50.49 -44.47 -30.95
N LEU A 26 -49.23 -44.67 -30.59
CA LEU A 26 -48.53 -43.77 -29.66
C LEU A 26 -48.36 -42.35 -30.25
N THR A 27 -47.99 -42.23 -31.51
CA THR A 27 -47.90 -40.96 -32.19
C THR A 27 -49.21 -40.21 -32.20
N GLN A 28 -50.30 -40.95 -32.51
CA GLN A 28 -51.63 -40.37 -32.51
C GLN A 28 -52.11 -40.01 -31.10
N TYR A 29 -51.74 -40.78 -30.09
CA TYR A 29 -52.02 -40.47 -28.69
C TYR A 29 -51.36 -39.21 -28.28
N TYR A 30 -50.02 -39.06 -28.47
CA TYR A 30 -49.27 -37.85 -28.11
C TYR A 30 -49.84 -36.61 -28.82
N HIS A 31 -50.08 -36.70 -30.10
CA HIS A 31 -50.62 -35.59 -30.89
C HIS A 31 -52.07 -35.21 -30.45
N SER A 32 -52.97 -36.21 -30.21
CA SER A 32 -54.34 -35.89 -29.82
C SER A 32 -54.50 -35.34 -28.41
N HIS A 33 -53.57 -35.69 -27.50
CA HIS A 33 -53.58 -35.20 -26.13
C HIS A 33 -52.63 -33.99 -25.95
N ASN A 34 -51.92 -33.57 -27.00
CA ASN A 34 -50.94 -32.47 -26.99
C ASN A 34 -49.93 -32.62 -25.86
N VAL A 35 -49.36 -33.83 -25.71
CA VAL A 35 -48.34 -34.16 -24.71
C VAL A 35 -47.03 -34.50 -25.38
N PHE A 36 -45.93 -34.29 -24.66
CA PHE A 36 -44.60 -34.63 -25.14
C PHE A 36 -44.42 -36.12 -25.37
N PRO A 37 -43.86 -36.49 -26.52
CA PRO A 37 -43.65 -37.90 -26.85
C PRO A 37 -42.54 -38.53 -26.00
N LEU A 38 -42.42 -39.88 -26.15
CA LEU A 38 -41.40 -40.67 -25.45
C LEU A 38 -39.99 -40.16 -25.72
N GLY A 39 -39.18 -40.04 -24.68
CA GLY A 39 -37.76 -39.71 -24.74
C GLY A 39 -37.43 -38.23 -24.74
N VAL A 40 -38.42 -37.34 -24.70
CA VAL A 40 -38.18 -35.90 -24.68
C VAL A 40 -37.69 -35.44 -23.32
N MET A 41 -36.54 -34.78 -23.33
CA MET A 41 -35.97 -34.10 -22.19
C MET A 41 -35.73 -32.62 -22.52
N ILE A 42 -36.13 -31.73 -21.60
CA ILE A 42 -35.94 -30.27 -21.69
C ILE A 42 -35.30 -29.82 -20.38
N ASN A 43 -34.20 -29.11 -20.44
CA ASN A 43 -33.46 -28.66 -19.25
C ASN A 43 -33.28 -29.79 -18.20
N ASP A 44 -32.91 -31.00 -18.66
CA ASP A 44 -32.72 -32.20 -17.85
C ASP A 44 -34.00 -32.74 -17.18
N LEU A 45 -35.19 -32.19 -17.47
CA LEU A 45 -36.48 -32.70 -17.07
C LEU A 45 -37.01 -33.71 -18.12
N TYR A 46 -37.39 -34.90 -17.68
CA TYR A 46 -38.05 -35.89 -18.50
C TYR A 46 -39.51 -35.51 -18.71
N CYS A 47 -39.86 -35.00 -19.89
CA CYS A 47 -41.16 -34.41 -20.20
C CYS A 47 -42.15 -35.39 -20.81
N THR A 48 -41.80 -36.65 -21.06
CA THR A 48 -42.70 -37.63 -21.70
C THR A 48 -44.06 -37.68 -21.03
N GLY A 49 -45.13 -37.51 -21.82
CA GLY A 49 -46.50 -37.53 -21.35
C GLY A 49 -47.00 -36.25 -20.68
N MET A 50 -46.14 -35.28 -20.46
CA MET A 50 -46.50 -33.95 -19.92
C MET A 50 -47.06 -33.06 -21.02
N THR A 51 -48.02 -32.22 -20.67
CA THR A 51 -48.45 -31.08 -21.50
C THR A 51 -47.46 -29.95 -21.42
N VAL A 52 -47.54 -28.93 -22.30
CA VAL A 52 -46.76 -27.71 -22.25
C VAL A 52 -46.91 -27.03 -20.91
N GLU A 53 -48.15 -26.91 -20.42
CA GLU A 53 -48.45 -26.24 -19.14
C GLU A 53 -47.83 -27.00 -17.94
N GLU A 54 -47.92 -28.36 -17.95
CA GLU A 54 -47.33 -29.15 -16.87
C GLU A 54 -45.79 -29.05 -16.83
N ALA A 55 -45.13 -29.12 -17.98
CA ALA A 55 -43.69 -28.98 -18.07
C ALA A 55 -43.26 -27.57 -17.68
N ALA A 56 -43.93 -26.52 -18.18
CA ALA A 56 -43.64 -25.13 -17.84
C ALA A 56 -43.80 -24.86 -16.35
N LYS A 57 -44.83 -25.36 -15.70
CA LYS A 57 -45.05 -25.25 -14.24
C LYS A 57 -43.89 -25.84 -13.42
N VAL A 58 -43.31 -26.94 -13.86
CA VAL A 58 -42.16 -27.55 -13.17
C VAL A 58 -40.94 -26.64 -13.30
N PHE A 59 -40.70 -26.07 -14.49
CA PHE A 59 -39.60 -25.16 -14.70
C PHE A 59 -39.77 -23.82 -13.95
N ASP A 60 -40.98 -23.23 -14.03
CA ASP A 60 -41.28 -21.98 -13.32
C ASP A 60 -41.14 -22.18 -11.79
N ALA A 61 -41.56 -23.34 -11.24
CA ALA A 61 -41.42 -23.66 -9.82
C ALA A 61 -39.99 -23.95 -9.39
N SER A 62 -39.10 -24.37 -10.30
CA SER A 62 -37.69 -24.65 -10.04
C SER A 62 -36.80 -23.43 -10.24
N TYR A 63 -37.30 -22.37 -10.87
CA TYR A 63 -36.56 -21.16 -11.15
C TYR A 63 -36.44 -20.29 -9.89
N ASP A 64 -35.24 -20.01 -9.47
CA ASP A 64 -34.97 -19.21 -8.28
C ASP A 64 -34.76 -17.73 -8.69
N LEU A 65 -35.84 -16.99 -8.72
CA LEU A 65 -35.87 -15.60 -9.13
C LEU A 65 -35.03 -14.69 -8.21
N HIS A 66 -34.84 -15.08 -6.93
CA HIS A 66 -34.00 -14.33 -5.97
C HIS A 66 -32.52 -14.32 -6.31
N LYS A 67 -32.05 -15.26 -7.11
CA LYS A 67 -30.66 -15.31 -7.53
C LYS A 67 -30.33 -14.37 -8.68
N ASP A 68 -31.37 -14.03 -9.45
CA ASP A 68 -31.18 -13.16 -10.59
C ASP A 68 -31.33 -11.70 -10.19
N LYS A 69 -30.35 -10.91 -10.60
CA LYS A 69 -30.26 -9.48 -10.30
C LYS A 69 -29.51 -8.74 -11.38
N PHE A 70 -29.82 -7.49 -11.55
CA PHE A 70 -28.92 -6.55 -12.22
C PHE A 70 -27.95 -5.98 -11.20
N ILE A 71 -26.73 -5.70 -11.64
CA ILE A 71 -25.72 -5.05 -10.83
C ILE A 71 -25.37 -3.73 -11.53
N VAL A 72 -25.63 -2.63 -10.85
CA VAL A 72 -25.29 -1.29 -11.32
C VAL A 72 -24.02 -0.80 -10.64
N ARG A 73 -23.04 -0.40 -11.42
CA ARG A 73 -21.81 0.22 -10.93
C ARG A 73 -21.86 1.72 -11.10
N THR A 74 -21.62 2.45 -10.03
CA THR A 74 -21.48 3.90 -10.01
C THR A 74 -20.04 4.35 -10.25
N LEU A 75 -19.81 5.66 -10.37
CA LEU A 75 -18.50 6.23 -10.73
C LEU A 75 -17.46 6.02 -9.62
N ASP A 76 -17.85 6.04 -8.36
CA ASP A 76 -17.05 5.76 -7.17
C ASP A 76 -16.69 4.28 -7.01
N GLY A 77 -17.27 3.42 -7.85
CA GLY A 77 -17.01 1.98 -7.89
C GLY A 77 -17.98 1.17 -7.06
N ASP A 78 -18.95 1.79 -6.40
CA ASP A 78 -19.97 1.10 -5.63
C ASP A 78 -20.86 0.23 -6.54
N LEU A 79 -21.27 -0.92 -6.00
CA LEU A 79 -22.10 -1.89 -6.69
C LEU A 79 -23.46 -1.98 -6.02
N HIS A 80 -24.51 -1.67 -6.78
CA HIS A 80 -25.90 -1.72 -6.32
C HIS A 80 -26.62 -2.89 -6.98
N GLU A 81 -27.18 -3.76 -6.17
CA GLU A 81 -27.91 -4.94 -6.62
C GLU A 81 -29.39 -4.60 -6.79
N LEU A 82 -29.98 -5.02 -7.91
CA LEU A 82 -31.40 -4.87 -8.24
C LEU A 82 -32.00 -6.28 -8.44
N PRO A 83 -32.48 -6.94 -7.36
CA PRO A 83 -33.06 -8.27 -7.45
C PRO A 83 -34.32 -8.30 -8.32
N PHE A 84 -34.50 -9.31 -9.16
CA PHE A 84 -35.61 -9.37 -10.11
C PHE A 84 -36.97 -9.34 -9.44
N ASP A 85 -37.14 -10.06 -8.34
CA ASP A 85 -38.40 -10.14 -7.59
C ASP A 85 -38.82 -8.81 -6.97
N GLU A 86 -37.86 -8.01 -6.49
CA GLU A 86 -38.11 -6.68 -5.91
C GLU A 86 -38.49 -5.64 -6.98
N PHE A 87 -38.03 -5.83 -8.23
CA PHE A 87 -38.30 -4.95 -9.37
C PHE A 87 -39.49 -5.41 -10.22
N GLY A 88 -40.26 -6.43 -9.74
CA GLY A 88 -41.45 -6.92 -10.42
C GLY A 88 -41.18 -7.64 -11.74
N ILE A 89 -39.95 -8.14 -11.91
CA ILE A 89 -39.60 -8.98 -13.06
C ILE A 89 -40.05 -10.40 -12.75
N THR A 90 -40.76 -11.01 -13.67
CA THR A 90 -41.24 -12.39 -13.55
C THR A 90 -40.81 -13.20 -14.76
N VAL A 91 -40.82 -14.52 -14.63
CA VAL A 91 -40.44 -15.45 -15.69
C VAL A 91 -41.53 -16.45 -16.00
N SER A 92 -41.57 -16.90 -17.26
CA SER A 92 -42.35 -18.08 -17.63
C SER A 92 -41.61 -18.88 -18.70
N TYR A 93 -41.59 -20.19 -18.52
CA TYR A 93 -41.06 -21.14 -19.50
C TYR A 93 -42.12 -21.56 -20.52
N GLU A 94 -43.40 -21.24 -20.30
CA GLU A 94 -44.50 -21.70 -21.18
C GLU A 94 -44.28 -21.35 -22.66
N PRO A 95 -43.88 -20.09 -23.03
CA PRO A 95 -43.65 -19.77 -24.44
C PRO A 95 -42.52 -20.61 -25.09
N ALA A 96 -41.43 -20.83 -24.35
CA ALA A 96 -40.30 -21.61 -24.85
C ALA A 96 -40.61 -23.09 -24.97
N VAL A 97 -41.32 -23.64 -24.01
CA VAL A 97 -41.77 -25.03 -24.00
C VAL A 97 -42.81 -25.26 -25.10
N ALA A 98 -43.72 -24.27 -25.32
CA ALA A 98 -44.69 -24.32 -26.41
C ALA A 98 -44.01 -24.28 -27.79
N GLU A 99 -43.00 -23.42 -27.97
CA GLU A 99 -42.21 -23.34 -29.20
C GLU A 99 -41.50 -24.68 -29.46
N TYR A 100 -40.95 -25.30 -28.42
CA TYR A 100 -40.30 -26.61 -28.52
C TYR A 100 -41.31 -27.70 -28.90
N MET A 101 -42.52 -27.71 -28.33
CA MET A 101 -43.59 -28.63 -28.67
C MET A 101 -43.99 -28.54 -30.16
N GLN A 102 -43.91 -27.33 -30.77
CA GLN A 102 -44.25 -27.17 -32.19
C GLN A 102 -43.40 -28.05 -33.11
N ARG A 103 -42.20 -28.46 -32.71
CA ARG A 103 -41.33 -29.38 -33.44
C ARG A 103 -42.06 -30.73 -33.68
N TYR A 104 -42.70 -31.26 -32.66
CA TYR A 104 -43.48 -32.53 -32.74
C TYR A 104 -44.81 -32.32 -33.42
N ASN A 105 -45.47 -31.19 -33.28
CA ASN A 105 -46.72 -30.88 -33.98
C ASN A 105 -46.53 -30.77 -35.50
N ARG A 106 -45.39 -30.23 -35.96
CA ARG A 106 -45.06 -30.14 -37.40
C ARG A 106 -44.58 -31.46 -37.98
N SER A 107 -43.92 -32.28 -37.18
CA SER A 107 -43.38 -33.58 -37.58
C SER A 107 -43.75 -34.63 -36.55
N PRO A 108 -44.97 -35.21 -36.59
CA PRO A 108 -45.47 -36.07 -35.55
C PRO A 108 -44.65 -37.34 -35.29
N PHE A 109 -43.86 -37.79 -36.23
CA PHE A 109 -42.96 -38.94 -36.09
C PHE A 109 -41.51 -38.55 -35.69
N GLN A 110 -41.22 -37.29 -35.47
CA GLN A 110 -39.86 -36.81 -35.13
C GLN A 110 -39.33 -37.48 -33.86
N TRP A 111 -40.17 -37.75 -32.88
CA TRP A 111 -39.77 -38.40 -31.63
C TRP A 111 -39.15 -39.81 -31.85
N ILE A 112 -39.49 -40.50 -32.95
CA ILE A 112 -38.91 -41.81 -33.29
C ILE A 112 -37.43 -41.58 -33.71
N GLU A 113 -37.21 -40.58 -34.53
CA GLU A 113 -35.83 -40.21 -34.96
C GLU A 113 -34.98 -39.78 -33.77
N ASP A 114 -35.58 -39.04 -32.84
CA ASP A 114 -34.90 -38.57 -31.64
C ASP A 114 -34.58 -39.74 -30.70
N VAL A 115 -35.53 -40.64 -30.44
CA VAL A 115 -35.34 -41.86 -29.61
C VAL A 115 -34.35 -42.83 -30.24
N LEU A 116 -34.39 -43.00 -31.57
CA LEU A 116 -33.50 -43.90 -32.29
C LEU A 116 -32.09 -43.26 -32.54
N GLY A 117 -31.92 -41.97 -32.26
CA GLY A 117 -30.68 -41.25 -32.53
C GLY A 117 -30.30 -41.11 -33.98
N ILE A 118 -31.27 -41.21 -34.91
CA ILE A 118 -31.04 -41.20 -36.38
C ILE A 118 -30.67 -39.80 -36.84
N SER A 119 -31.08 -38.76 -36.13
CA SER A 119 -30.77 -37.36 -36.42
C SER A 119 -29.39 -36.92 -35.94
N LYS A 120 -28.68 -37.75 -35.19
CA LYS A 120 -27.31 -37.53 -34.71
C LYS A 120 -26.47 -38.81 -34.81
N PRO A 121 -25.17 -38.79 -35.13
CA PRO A 121 -24.33 -39.98 -35.09
C PRO A 121 -24.13 -40.42 -33.64
N VAL A 122 -24.84 -41.45 -33.16
CA VAL A 122 -24.84 -41.88 -31.78
C VAL A 122 -24.65 -43.36 -31.54
N ALA A 123 -23.98 -43.63 -30.44
CA ALA A 123 -23.67 -44.93 -29.91
C ALA A 123 -24.92 -45.79 -29.57
N PHE A 124 -24.88 -47.03 -29.96
CA PHE A 124 -25.96 -48.01 -30.15
C PHE A 124 -26.55 -48.62 -28.88
N LEU A 125 -26.40 -48.09 -27.68
CA LEU A 125 -26.78 -48.84 -26.47
C LEU A 125 -27.68 -48.15 -25.43
N TYR A 126 -27.90 -46.85 -25.56
CA TYR A 126 -28.95 -46.15 -24.82
C TYR A 126 -29.55 -45.09 -25.75
N PRO A 127 -30.90 -44.96 -25.87
CA PRO A 127 -31.44 -43.85 -26.62
C PRO A 127 -30.93 -42.56 -25.96
N PRO A 128 -30.18 -41.72 -26.68
CA PRO A 128 -29.85 -40.43 -26.14
C PRO A 128 -31.17 -39.69 -26.07
N TYR A 129 -31.62 -39.44 -24.87
CA TYR A 129 -32.63 -38.44 -24.65
C TYR A 129 -32.11 -37.14 -25.25
N ASP A 130 -32.86 -36.56 -26.15
CA ASP A 130 -32.51 -35.23 -26.70
C ASP A 130 -32.79 -34.20 -25.59
N SER A 131 -31.76 -33.87 -24.80
CA SER A 131 -31.85 -32.79 -23.84
C SER A 131 -31.63 -31.48 -24.59
N THR A 132 -32.67 -30.65 -24.60
CA THR A 132 -32.61 -29.32 -25.20
C THR A 132 -32.75 -28.30 -24.11
N THR A 133 -31.82 -27.32 -24.13
CA THR A 133 -31.88 -26.18 -23.23
C THR A 133 -32.84 -25.14 -23.77
N VAL A 134 -33.85 -24.81 -22.99
CA VAL A 134 -34.78 -23.70 -23.22
C VAL A 134 -34.62 -22.68 -22.14
N PHE A 135 -34.76 -21.44 -22.52
CA PHE A 135 -34.61 -20.29 -21.61
C PHE A 135 -35.99 -19.67 -21.33
N PRO A 136 -36.18 -19.07 -20.13
CA PRO A 136 -37.46 -18.44 -19.81
C PRO A 136 -37.71 -17.21 -20.67
N THR A 137 -38.96 -16.80 -20.76
CA THR A 137 -39.36 -15.48 -21.24
C THR A 137 -39.56 -14.60 -20.01
N TYR A 138 -38.95 -13.42 -20.04
CA TYR A 138 -39.05 -12.42 -18.97
C TYR A 138 -40.24 -11.52 -19.21
N TYR A 139 -40.95 -11.16 -18.14
CA TYR A 139 -42.04 -10.20 -18.12
C TYR A 139 -41.72 -9.15 -17.09
N TRP A 140 -41.97 -7.89 -17.43
CA TRP A 140 -41.68 -6.74 -16.58
C TRP A 140 -42.69 -5.61 -16.81
N ASP A 141 -42.81 -4.76 -15.80
CA ASP A 141 -43.48 -3.46 -15.91
C ASP A 141 -42.45 -2.37 -15.79
N ARG A 142 -42.22 -1.61 -16.89
CA ARG A 142 -41.26 -0.50 -16.92
C ARG A 142 -41.56 0.53 -15.84
N SER A 143 -42.84 0.88 -15.63
CA SER A 143 -43.24 1.89 -14.66
C SER A 143 -42.95 1.46 -13.23
N LEU A 144 -43.02 0.16 -12.91
CA LEU A 144 -42.64 -0.39 -11.63
C LEU A 144 -41.12 -0.33 -11.42
N ILE A 145 -40.33 -0.68 -12.44
CA ILE A 145 -38.87 -0.58 -12.40
C ILE A 145 -38.46 0.89 -12.14
N GLU A 146 -39.03 1.85 -12.88
CA GLU A 146 -38.76 3.27 -12.70
C GLU A 146 -39.14 3.74 -11.28
N THR A 147 -40.26 3.29 -10.74
CA THR A 147 -40.68 3.61 -9.38
C THR A 147 -39.68 3.07 -8.37
N LYS A 148 -39.26 1.81 -8.49
CA LYS A 148 -38.29 1.20 -7.60
C LYS A 148 -36.92 1.87 -7.64
N LEU A 149 -36.44 2.23 -8.83
CA LEU A 149 -35.21 3.01 -8.97
C LEU A 149 -35.36 4.38 -8.33
N SER A 150 -36.54 5.00 -8.44
CA SER A 150 -36.77 6.31 -7.81
C SER A 150 -36.87 6.26 -6.28
N GLU A 151 -37.08 5.09 -5.70
CA GLU A 151 -37.04 4.86 -4.25
C GLU A 151 -35.61 4.55 -3.73
N ALA A 152 -34.65 4.30 -4.63
CA ALA A 152 -33.30 3.90 -4.26
C ALA A 152 -32.50 5.09 -3.72
N ASP A 153 -32.00 4.99 -2.48
CA ASP A 153 -31.29 6.08 -1.78
C ASP A 153 -30.01 6.51 -2.51
N TRP A 154 -29.28 5.57 -3.10
CA TRP A 154 -28.04 5.86 -3.84
C TRP A 154 -28.24 6.67 -5.14
N LEU A 155 -29.50 6.77 -5.64
CA LEU A 155 -29.89 7.64 -6.74
C LEU A 155 -30.39 9.01 -6.25
N ASN A 156 -30.47 9.24 -4.95
CA ASN A 156 -31.02 10.47 -4.37
C ASN A 156 -30.00 11.62 -4.23
N GLU A 157 -28.86 11.55 -4.93
CA GLU A 157 -27.94 12.70 -4.99
C GLU A 157 -28.68 13.93 -5.56
N ASN A 158 -28.78 14.94 -4.73
CA ASN A 158 -29.43 16.17 -5.12
C ASN A 158 -28.42 17.09 -5.81
N LEU A 159 -28.35 17.00 -7.14
CA LEU A 159 -27.45 17.79 -8.00
C LEU A 159 -27.49 19.30 -7.74
N TYR A 160 -28.61 19.77 -7.24
CA TYR A 160 -28.86 21.19 -7.01
C TYR A 160 -28.82 21.56 -5.53
N ASP A 161 -28.22 20.71 -4.68
CA ASP A 161 -27.92 21.09 -3.32
C ASP A 161 -26.87 22.20 -3.37
N ASN A 162 -27.27 23.44 -2.95
CA ASN A 162 -26.42 24.64 -2.89
C ASN A 162 -25.18 24.48 -1.97
N LYS A 163 -24.96 23.27 -1.43
CA LYS A 163 -23.82 22.92 -0.58
C LYS A 163 -22.63 22.35 -1.34
N LYS A 164 -22.80 21.93 -2.60
CA LYS A 164 -21.68 21.45 -3.43
C LYS A 164 -20.72 22.59 -3.72
N THR A 165 -19.46 22.41 -3.39
CA THR A 165 -18.45 23.47 -3.42
C THR A 165 -17.07 22.92 -3.82
N VAL A 166 -16.12 23.85 -3.92
CA VAL A 166 -14.69 23.53 -4.04
C VAL A 166 -14.03 24.01 -2.76
N SER A 167 -13.28 23.16 -2.08
CA SER A 167 -12.56 23.48 -0.86
C SER A 167 -11.11 22.99 -0.90
N ILE A 168 -10.27 23.64 -0.10
CA ILE A 168 -8.90 23.18 0.18
C ILE A 168 -8.93 22.60 1.58
N GLU A 169 -8.61 21.32 1.70
CA GLU A 169 -8.71 20.59 2.96
C GLU A 169 -7.37 19.98 3.36
N LYS A 170 -7.05 19.99 4.66
CA LYS A 170 -5.83 19.35 5.16
C LYS A 170 -6.05 17.84 5.27
N SER A 171 -5.21 17.09 4.56
CA SER A 171 -5.15 15.63 4.57
C SER A 171 -4.07 15.13 5.53
N ALA A 172 -4.33 14.04 6.24
CA ALA A 172 -3.31 13.41 7.09
C ALA A 172 -2.16 12.74 6.30
N ALA A 173 -2.34 12.52 4.99
CA ALA A 173 -1.40 11.75 4.18
C ALA A 173 -0.71 12.55 3.05
N ALA A 174 -1.22 13.74 2.71
CA ALA A 174 -0.77 14.45 1.50
C ALA A 174 -0.69 15.99 1.65
N GLY A 175 -0.62 16.50 2.88
CA GLY A 175 -0.69 17.94 3.12
C GLY A 175 -2.09 18.48 2.86
N TYR A 176 -2.23 19.53 2.07
CA TYR A 176 -3.54 20.00 1.61
C TYR A 176 -3.93 19.32 0.31
N ILE A 177 -5.22 19.10 0.13
CA ILE A 177 -5.85 18.54 -1.07
C ILE A 177 -6.98 19.46 -1.56
N LEU A 178 -7.20 19.45 -2.86
CA LEU A 178 -8.39 20.07 -3.45
C LEU A 178 -9.54 19.06 -3.41
N VAL A 179 -10.64 19.45 -2.79
CA VAL A 179 -11.90 18.72 -2.81
C VAL A 179 -12.86 19.48 -3.73
N ASP A 180 -13.19 18.89 -4.87
CA ASP A 180 -14.10 19.46 -5.86
C ASP A 180 -15.37 18.61 -5.95
N GLU A 181 -16.37 19.00 -5.19
CA GLU A 181 -17.67 18.32 -5.15
C GLU A 181 -18.59 18.70 -6.32
N THR A 182 -18.14 19.55 -7.24
CA THR A 182 -18.96 20.07 -8.36
C THR A 182 -18.87 19.18 -9.59
N LYS A 183 -17.98 18.20 -9.62
CA LYS A 183 -17.72 17.34 -10.77
C LYS A 183 -18.38 15.99 -10.62
N ASP A 184 -18.66 15.43 -11.77
CA ASP A 184 -19.13 14.05 -11.92
C ASP A 184 -20.34 13.72 -11.01
N LEU A 185 -21.28 14.68 -10.89
CA LEU A 185 -22.49 14.50 -10.12
C LEU A 185 -23.51 13.65 -10.87
N LEU A 186 -24.11 12.68 -10.20
CA LEU A 186 -25.10 11.79 -10.79
C LEU A 186 -26.40 12.54 -11.13
N VAL A 187 -26.81 12.49 -12.40
CA VAL A 187 -28.10 13.03 -12.86
C VAL A 187 -29.16 11.97 -12.68
N ARG A 188 -29.91 12.05 -11.59
CA ARG A 188 -30.87 11.04 -11.16
C ARG A 188 -31.82 10.59 -12.27
N GLU A 189 -32.51 11.54 -12.92
CA GLU A 189 -33.50 11.27 -13.97
C GLU A 189 -32.84 10.53 -15.15
N ALA A 190 -31.67 11.01 -15.58
CA ALA A 190 -30.94 10.39 -16.67
C ALA A 190 -30.43 8.98 -16.29
N ALA A 191 -29.99 8.78 -15.05
CA ALA A 191 -29.55 7.49 -14.56
C ALA A 191 -30.72 6.50 -14.49
N ILE A 192 -31.87 6.90 -13.94
CA ILE A 192 -33.08 6.05 -13.87
C ILE A 192 -33.52 5.65 -15.30
N GLU A 193 -33.65 6.62 -16.21
CA GLU A 193 -34.03 6.33 -17.59
C GLU A 193 -33.05 5.36 -18.27
N LEU A 194 -31.77 5.61 -18.11
CA LEU A 194 -30.73 4.80 -18.74
C LEU A 194 -30.66 3.40 -18.15
N ILE A 195 -30.73 3.24 -16.83
CA ILE A 195 -30.77 1.94 -16.16
C ILE A 195 -32.00 1.16 -16.62
N CYS A 196 -33.18 1.79 -16.65
CA CYS A 196 -34.40 1.19 -17.20
C CYS A 196 -34.23 0.72 -18.65
N ASN A 197 -33.63 1.55 -19.50
CA ASN A 197 -33.39 1.20 -20.90
C ASN A 197 -32.44 0.00 -21.02
N GLN A 198 -31.39 -0.06 -20.21
CA GLN A 198 -30.46 -1.20 -20.17
C GLN A 198 -31.13 -2.47 -19.68
N ILE A 199 -31.92 -2.40 -18.61
CA ILE A 199 -32.71 -3.53 -18.09
C ILE A 199 -33.63 -4.06 -19.17
N VAL A 200 -34.46 -3.20 -19.76
CA VAL A 200 -35.43 -3.58 -20.82
C VAL A 200 -34.72 -4.16 -22.03
N SER A 201 -33.59 -3.59 -22.44
CA SER A 201 -32.78 -4.09 -23.55
C SER A 201 -32.24 -5.50 -23.29
N GLN A 202 -31.75 -5.77 -22.09
CA GLN A 202 -31.23 -7.07 -21.70
C GLN A 202 -32.36 -8.11 -21.56
N LEU A 203 -33.50 -7.75 -20.97
CA LEU A 203 -34.66 -8.62 -20.84
C LEU A 203 -35.33 -8.97 -22.20
N SER A 204 -35.26 -8.02 -23.16
CA SER A 204 -35.80 -8.16 -24.52
C SER A 204 -34.82 -8.85 -25.49
N GLY A 205 -33.60 -9.08 -25.08
CA GLY A 205 -32.53 -9.62 -25.90
C GLY A 205 -32.76 -11.07 -26.34
N PRO A 206 -31.83 -11.65 -27.12
CA PRO A 206 -31.92 -13.05 -27.51
C PRO A 206 -32.02 -13.97 -26.28
N LYS A 207 -32.84 -15.00 -26.36
CA LYS A 207 -33.09 -15.96 -25.28
C LYS A 207 -31.80 -16.64 -24.86
N HIS A 208 -31.20 -16.17 -23.77
CA HIS A 208 -30.00 -16.72 -23.14
C HIS A 208 -30.13 -16.59 -21.62
N ASN A 209 -29.28 -17.29 -20.90
CA ASN A 209 -29.20 -17.12 -19.45
C ASN A 209 -28.64 -15.76 -19.12
N LEU A 210 -29.36 -14.90 -18.41
CA LEU A 210 -28.94 -13.52 -18.07
C LEU A 210 -27.84 -13.47 -17.00
N THR A 211 -27.46 -14.60 -16.40
CA THR A 211 -26.51 -14.65 -15.27
C THR A 211 -25.12 -14.11 -15.59
N GLU A 212 -24.73 -14.01 -16.87
CA GLU A 212 -23.40 -13.49 -17.27
C GLU A 212 -23.39 -12.03 -17.77
N THR A 213 -24.58 -11.42 -17.97
CA THR A 213 -24.70 -10.11 -18.66
C THR A 213 -25.45 -9.05 -17.89
N ASN A 214 -25.83 -9.31 -16.65
CA ASN A 214 -26.69 -8.44 -15.85
C ASN A 214 -25.95 -7.25 -15.24
N PHE A 215 -24.88 -6.78 -15.90
CA PHE A 215 -24.06 -5.71 -15.38
C PHE A 215 -24.30 -4.40 -16.15
N ILE A 216 -24.54 -3.31 -15.41
CA ILE A 216 -24.77 -1.97 -15.95
C ILE A 216 -23.70 -1.07 -15.34
N ASP A 217 -22.73 -0.64 -16.14
CA ASP A 217 -21.61 0.20 -15.68
C ASP A 217 -21.85 1.67 -16.07
N LEU A 218 -22.24 2.48 -15.09
CA LEU A 218 -22.44 3.92 -15.28
C LEU A 218 -21.13 4.71 -15.24
N SER A 219 -20.00 4.07 -14.89
CA SER A 219 -18.70 4.75 -14.70
C SER A 219 -17.92 4.96 -15.98
N THR A 220 -18.34 4.36 -17.11
CA THR A 220 -17.56 4.35 -18.35
C THR A 220 -18.33 4.78 -19.59
N GLY A 221 -17.60 5.28 -20.59
CA GLY A 221 -18.09 5.58 -21.93
C GLY A 221 -19.30 6.52 -21.97
N LYS A 222 -20.21 6.26 -22.90
CA LYS A 222 -21.42 7.10 -23.09
C LYS A 222 -22.37 7.08 -21.88
N LEU A 223 -22.36 6.02 -21.08
CA LEU A 223 -23.22 5.94 -19.89
C LEU A 223 -22.76 6.97 -18.86
N LYS A 224 -21.44 7.10 -18.66
CA LYS A 224 -20.88 8.16 -17.81
C LYS A 224 -21.27 9.56 -18.30
N GLU A 225 -21.11 9.84 -19.59
CA GLU A 225 -21.42 11.15 -20.16
C GLU A 225 -22.89 11.55 -20.00
N ILE A 226 -23.81 10.58 -19.97
CA ILE A 226 -25.25 10.83 -19.81
C ILE A 226 -25.63 10.95 -18.33
N CYS A 227 -25.07 10.09 -17.49
CA CYS A 227 -25.47 9.99 -16.08
C CYS A 227 -24.78 10.98 -15.17
N TYR A 228 -23.65 11.59 -15.58
CA TYR A 228 -22.90 12.50 -14.73
C TYR A 228 -22.72 13.86 -15.38
N GLN A 229 -22.81 14.89 -14.57
CA GLN A 229 -22.59 16.27 -15.02
C GLN A 229 -21.82 17.08 -13.97
N ASN A 230 -21.27 18.23 -14.39
CA ASN A 230 -20.58 19.18 -13.53
C ASN A 230 -21.46 20.41 -13.26
N ILE A 231 -21.40 20.92 -12.04
CA ILE A 231 -21.99 22.24 -11.71
C ILE A 231 -21.02 23.34 -12.17
N PRO A 232 -21.48 24.40 -12.84
CA PRO A 232 -20.63 25.53 -13.21
C PRO A 232 -20.04 26.22 -11.99
N TYR A 233 -18.71 26.48 -12.00
CA TYR A 233 -18.05 27.19 -10.92
C TYR A 233 -18.60 28.62 -10.71
N THR A 234 -18.94 28.91 -9.47
CA THR A 234 -19.19 30.27 -8.99
C THR A 234 -17.89 31.07 -8.93
N ASN A 235 -17.99 32.40 -8.70
CA ASN A 235 -16.81 33.23 -8.51
C ASN A 235 -16.00 32.81 -7.27
N GLN A 236 -16.66 32.40 -6.19
CA GLN A 236 -15.99 31.90 -4.98
C GLN A 236 -15.22 30.60 -5.25
N MET A 237 -15.83 29.67 -5.99
CA MET A 237 -15.15 28.42 -6.37
C MET A 237 -13.91 28.66 -7.24
N LYS A 238 -14.00 29.65 -8.16
CA LYS A 238 -12.86 30.05 -8.99
C LYS A 238 -11.73 30.68 -8.17
N ASP A 239 -12.06 31.48 -7.16
CA ASP A 239 -11.09 32.03 -6.21
C ASP A 239 -10.39 30.90 -5.42
N THR A 240 -11.15 29.91 -4.94
CA THR A 240 -10.56 28.72 -4.29
C THR A 240 -9.64 27.93 -5.20
N LEU A 241 -10.01 27.79 -6.50
CA LEU A 241 -9.16 27.11 -7.48
C LEU A 241 -7.87 27.88 -7.76
N SER A 242 -7.91 29.22 -7.82
CA SER A 242 -6.73 30.08 -7.95
C SER A 242 -5.79 29.87 -6.76
N LYS A 243 -6.31 29.92 -5.54
CA LYS A 243 -5.56 29.66 -4.29
C LYS A 243 -4.98 28.25 -4.25
N TRP A 244 -5.71 27.27 -4.77
CA TRP A 244 -5.21 25.90 -4.86
C TRP A 244 -3.96 25.77 -5.74
N GLU A 245 -3.86 26.52 -6.83
CA GLU A 245 -2.66 26.52 -7.67
C GLU A 245 -1.43 26.94 -6.83
N GLY A 246 -1.57 27.99 -6.03
CA GLY A 246 -0.52 28.45 -5.10
C GLY A 246 -0.19 27.40 -4.03
N VAL A 247 -1.19 26.78 -3.40
CA VAL A 247 -0.99 25.73 -2.38
C VAL A 247 -0.31 24.51 -2.99
N SER A 248 -0.76 24.06 -4.15
CA SER A 248 -0.18 22.91 -4.84
C SER A 248 1.29 23.17 -5.21
N GLU A 249 1.61 24.35 -5.71
CA GLU A 249 2.98 24.72 -6.04
C GLU A 249 3.87 24.81 -4.79
N PHE A 250 3.36 25.38 -3.70
CA PHE A 250 4.03 25.47 -2.42
C PHE A 250 4.41 24.07 -1.89
N GLN A 251 3.51 23.12 -1.97
CA GLN A 251 3.71 21.73 -1.50
C GLN A 251 4.58 20.86 -2.41
N ASN A 252 4.91 21.30 -3.62
CA ASN A 252 5.79 20.56 -4.52
C ASN A 252 7.24 20.49 -4.07
N PHE A 253 7.64 21.32 -3.09
CA PHE A 253 8.97 21.27 -2.53
C PHE A 253 9.20 19.96 -1.77
N HIS A 254 10.35 19.34 -1.99
CA HIS A 254 10.78 18.15 -1.26
C HIS A 254 12.30 18.14 -1.08
N MET A 255 12.76 17.69 0.07
CA MET A 255 14.16 17.53 0.38
C MET A 255 14.38 16.21 1.12
N THR A 256 15.45 15.49 0.78
CA THR A 256 15.88 14.31 1.53
C THR A 256 17.20 14.62 2.22
N TYR A 257 17.17 14.72 3.54
CA TYR A 257 18.37 14.81 4.35
C TYR A 257 19.00 13.43 4.53
N GLN A 258 20.31 13.35 4.41
CA GLN A 258 21.08 12.12 4.62
C GLN A 258 22.00 12.26 5.82
N PHE A 259 21.90 11.32 6.74
CA PHE A 259 22.68 11.21 7.97
C PHE A 259 23.34 9.82 8.02
N GLY A 260 24.24 9.54 7.07
CA GLY A 260 24.88 8.24 6.91
C GLY A 260 23.88 7.15 6.54
N ASP A 261 23.59 6.26 7.49
CA ASP A 261 22.65 5.15 7.35
C ASP A 261 21.17 5.54 7.58
N ARG A 262 20.89 6.80 7.91
CA ARG A 262 19.54 7.33 8.18
C ARG A 262 19.18 8.44 7.19
N GLU A 263 17.89 8.53 6.89
CA GLU A 263 17.33 9.59 6.05
C GLU A 263 16.15 10.27 6.75
N GLU A 264 15.99 11.57 6.48
CA GLU A 264 14.82 12.35 6.85
C GLU A 264 14.24 13.03 5.61
N LYS A 265 12.93 12.92 5.38
CA LYS A 265 12.29 13.42 4.17
C LYS A 265 11.33 14.55 4.49
N ILE A 266 11.55 15.67 3.85
CA ILE A 266 10.59 16.76 3.78
C ILE A 266 9.65 16.44 2.62
N ASP A 267 8.45 16.09 2.93
CA ASP A 267 7.38 15.80 1.98
C ASP A 267 6.27 16.87 2.02
N ALA A 268 5.24 16.69 1.22
CA ALA A 268 4.11 17.62 1.14
C ALA A 268 3.41 17.86 2.49
N ASN A 269 3.41 16.89 3.41
CA ASN A 269 2.80 17.06 4.73
C ASN A 269 3.61 18.05 5.59
N ILE A 270 4.93 17.87 5.62
CA ILE A 270 5.83 18.76 6.36
C ILE A 270 5.78 20.17 5.77
N VAL A 271 5.83 20.27 4.44
CA VAL A 271 5.76 21.58 3.75
C VAL A 271 4.41 22.26 3.95
N ALA A 272 3.32 21.50 4.04
CA ALA A 272 1.99 22.06 4.34
C ALA A 272 1.95 22.77 5.70
N ASP A 273 2.73 22.31 6.68
CA ASP A 273 2.82 22.94 8.00
C ASP A 273 3.60 24.26 7.97
N TRP A 274 4.36 24.53 6.91
CA TRP A 274 5.10 25.80 6.74
C TRP A 274 4.24 26.97 6.28
N MET A 275 2.99 26.71 5.88
CA MET A 275 2.04 27.75 5.51
C MET A 275 1.57 28.51 6.76
N ALA A 276 1.63 29.83 6.73
CA ALA A 276 1.08 30.66 7.78
C ALA A 276 -0.44 30.50 7.86
N LEU A 277 -0.98 30.35 9.08
CA LEU A 277 -2.39 30.23 9.33
C LEU A 277 -2.92 31.47 10.08
N ASP A 278 -4.17 31.86 9.80
CA ASP A 278 -4.86 32.90 10.55
C ASP A 278 -5.38 32.37 11.90
N GLU A 279 -6.01 33.25 12.71
CA GLU A 279 -6.57 32.90 14.01
C GLU A 279 -7.67 31.81 13.95
N ASN A 280 -8.24 31.56 12.78
CA ASN A 280 -9.26 30.54 12.53
C ASN A 280 -8.69 29.24 11.95
N GLY A 281 -7.38 29.20 11.71
CA GLY A 281 -6.70 28.06 11.10
C GLY A 281 -6.77 28.00 9.57
N ASN A 282 -7.15 29.09 8.90
CA ASN A 282 -7.14 29.16 7.44
C ASN A 282 -5.77 29.59 6.93
N ILE A 283 -5.37 29.09 5.74
CA ILE A 283 -4.13 29.49 5.07
C ILE A 283 -4.17 31.01 4.78
N VAL A 284 -3.11 31.69 5.11
CA VAL A 284 -2.91 33.11 4.75
C VAL A 284 -2.29 33.17 3.35
N PHE A 285 -2.87 33.98 2.48
CA PHE A 285 -2.39 34.18 1.11
C PHE A 285 -1.89 35.62 0.92
N ASP A 286 -0.92 35.79 0.04
CA ASP A 286 -0.50 37.10 -0.45
C ASP A 286 -1.44 37.65 -1.53
N GLU A 287 -1.09 38.81 -2.13
CA GLU A 287 -1.88 39.45 -3.19
C GLU A 287 -1.93 38.68 -4.52
N ASN A 288 -1.15 37.63 -4.68
CA ASN A 288 -1.08 36.77 -5.86
C ASN A 288 -1.64 35.37 -5.61
N ASP A 289 -2.43 35.19 -4.55
CA ASP A 289 -2.98 33.89 -4.10
C ASP A 289 -1.89 32.84 -3.77
N VAL A 290 -0.66 33.27 -3.39
CA VAL A 290 0.41 32.39 -2.95
C VAL A 290 0.35 32.27 -1.43
N PRO A 291 0.43 31.05 -0.85
CA PRO A 291 0.50 30.88 0.61
C PRO A 291 1.71 31.61 1.21
N VAL A 292 1.47 32.33 2.30
CA VAL A 292 2.53 32.99 3.06
C VAL A 292 3.32 31.93 3.84
N LEU A 293 4.66 32.01 3.75
CA LEU A 293 5.56 31.12 4.49
C LEU A 293 5.67 31.56 5.96
N ASP A 294 5.55 30.62 6.89
CA ASP A 294 5.94 30.81 8.28
C ASP A 294 7.39 30.31 8.50
N GLU A 295 8.33 31.25 8.43
CA GLU A 295 9.75 30.92 8.60
C GLU A 295 10.09 30.37 9.99
N THR A 296 9.22 30.58 11.00
CA THR A 296 9.44 30.05 12.37
C THR A 296 9.41 28.54 12.36
N ILE A 297 8.49 27.96 11.59
CA ILE A 297 8.33 26.50 11.48
C ILE A 297 9.55 25.85 10.83
N ILE A 298 10.18 26.52 9.86
CA ILE A 298 11.44 26.02 9.27
C ILE A 298 12.55 25.95 10.31
N LYS A 299 12.65 26.98 11.19
CA LYS A 299 13.62 26.97 12.30
C LYS A 299 13.36 25.85 13.28
N GLU A 300 12.09 25.64 13.63
CA GLU A 300 11.67 24.53 14.50
C GLU A 300 11.99 23.18 13.87
N TYR A 301 11.80 23.04 12.56
CA TYR A 301 12.15 21.82 11.84
C TYR A 301 13.66 21.55 11.84
N VAL A 302 14.50 22.58 11.64
CA VAL A 302 15.97 22.44 11.71
C VAL A 302 16.39 22.08 13.14
N ALA A 303 15.78 22.69 14.17
CA ALA A 303 16.03 22.32 15.56
C ALA A 303 15.61 20.86 15.85
N TYR A 304 14.51 20.38 15.24
CA TYR A 304 14.12 18.96 15.30
C TYR A 304 15.19 18.06 14.67
N LEU A 305 15.76 18.44 13.51
CA LEU A 305 16.85 17.67 12.90
C LEU A 305 18.04 17.59 13.84
N SER A 306 18.45 18.71 14.45
CA SER A 306 19.53 18.75 15.42
C SER A 306 19.27 17.87 16.63
N ALA A 307 18.09 17.99 17.23
CA ALA A 307 17.71 17.18 18.39
C ALA A 307 17.67 15.66 18.11
N THR A 308 17.38 15.27 16.84
CA THR A 308 17.22 13.87 16.43
C THR A 308 18.51 13.25 15.93
N TYR A 309 19.36 14.01 15.26
CA TYR A 309 20.50 13.49 14.51
C TYR A 309 21.87 13.90 15.04
N ASN A 310 21.96 14.91 15.92
CA ASN A 310 23.23 15.24 16.57
C ASN A 310 23.68 14.10 17.48
N THR A 311 25.00 13.88 17.47
CA THR A 311 25.64 12.82 18.27
C THR A 311 26.64 13.35 19.29
N VAL A 312 27.03 14.64 19.22
CA VAL A 312 27.82 15.30 20.27
C VAL A 312 27.05 15.24 21.60
N GLY A 313 27.74 14.84 22.67
CA GLY A 313 27.14 14.76 24.01
C GLY A 313 26.21 13.59 24.28
N ILE A 314 25.95 12.73 23.30
CA ILE A 314 25.07 11.57 23.45
C ILE A 314 25.80 10.38 24.08
N GLU A 315 25.18 9.71 25.07
CA GLU A 315 25.66 8.42 25.61
C GLU A 315 25.61 7.35 24.50
N ARG A 316 26.65 6.51 24.40
CA ARG A 316 26.73 5.44 23.41
C ARG A 316 26.84 4.08 24.08
N GLU A 317 26.19 3.10 23.51
CA GLU A 317 26.51 1.70 23.77
C GLU A 317 27.71 1.30 22.90
N PHE A 318 28.80 0.90 23.54
CA PHE A 318 30.04 0.56 22.88
C PHE A 318 30.44 -0.88 23.16
N GLN A 319 30.75 -1.62 22.10
CA GLN A 319 31.27 -2.98 22.19
C GLN A 319 32.77 -2.90 22.50
N ALA A 320 33.13 -3.14 23.73
CA ALA A 320 34.54 -3.10 24.17
C ALA A 320 35.34 -4.32 23.66
N THR A 321 36.65 -4.16 23.57
CA THR A 321 37.59 -5.27 23.20
C THR A 321 37.47 -6.46 24.13
N SER A 322 37.10 -6.27 25.39
CA SER A 322 36.80 -7.34 26.34
C SER A 322 35.64 -8.26 25.92
N GLY A 323 34.79 -7.80 25.01
CA GLY A 323 33.55 -8.46 24.60
C GLY A 323 32.29 -7.93 25.30
N ASP A 324 32.45 -7.04 26.28
CA ASP A 324 31.35 -6.44 27.02
C ASP A 324 30.75 -5.25 26.24
N ILE A 325 29.43 -5.04 26.42
CA ILE A 325 28.76 -3.81 25.97
C ILE A 325 28.77 -2.81 27.12
N VAL A 326 29.46 -1.70 26.95
CA VAL A 326 29.58 -0.65 27.96
C VAL A 326 28.81 0.60 27.52
N LYS A 327 28.25 1.31 28.50
CA LYS A 327 27.65 2.62 28.27
C LYS A 327 28.68 3.71 28.52
N VAL A 328 29.02 4.43 27.47
CA VAL A 328 30.01 5.52 27.55
C VAL A 328 29.30 6.85 27.47
N PRO A 329 29.42 7.71 28.50
CA PRO A 329 28.84 9.04 28.47
C PRO A 329 29.30 9.86 27.26
N GLY A 330 28.42 10.70 26.76
CA GLY A 330 28.78 11.63 25.71
C GLY A 330 29.85 12.62 26.09
N GLY A 331 30.61 13.08 25.11
CA GLY A 331 31.66 14.05 25.24
C GLY A 331 31.71 15.03 24.07
N SER A 332 32.90 15.43 23.68
CA SER A 332 33.10 16.43 22.61
C SER A 332 33.13 15.83 21.20
N TYR A 333 33.15 14.50 21.06
CA TYR A 333 33.13 13.86 19.76
C TYR A 333 31.69 13.61 19.29
N GLY A 334 31.43 13.83 18.01
CA GLY A 334 30.19 13.59 17.36
C GLY A 334 29.90 14.56 16.23
N ASN A 335 28.73 14.33 15.59
CA ASN A 335 28.16 15.22 14.60
C ASN A 335 27.27 16.26 15.30
N GLU A 336 27.40 17.53 14.97
CA GLU A 336 26.58 18.63 15.45
C GLU A 336 26.19 19.52 14.26
N ILE A 337 24.91 19.56 13.93
CA ILE A 337 24.40 20.32 12.77
C ILE A 337 24.55 21.82 13.03
N ASP A 338 25.00 22.55 12.01
CA ASP A 338 24.94 24.01 12.03
C ASP A 338 23.52 24.48 11.71
N GLU A 339 22.74 24.71 12.76
CA GLU A 339 21.32 25.09 12.62
C GLU A 339 21.13 26.38 11.83
N ASN A 340 22.08 27.33 11.94
CA ASN A 340 21.96 28.59 11.22
C ASN A 340 22.23 28.39 9.73
N ALA A 341 23.29 27.67 9.39
CA ALA A 341 23.60 27.36 8.00
C ALA A 341 22.50 26.51 7.33
N GLU A 342 21.97 25.53 8.05
CA GLU A 342 20.88 24.68 7.52
C GLU A 342 19.55 25.45 7.39
N TYR A 343 19.22 26.34 8.33
CA TYR A 343 18.06 27.22 8.18
C TYR A 343 18.18 28.10 6.92
N GLU A 344 19.29 28.78 6.76
CA GLU A 344 19.54 29.65 5.59
C GLU A 344 19.50 28.84 4.28
N PHE A 345 20.10 27.65 4.28
CA PHE A 345 20.05 26.74 3.12
C PHE A 345 18.63 26.33 2.80
N LEU A 346 17.88 25.81 3.79
CA LEU A 346 16.55 25.26 3.58
C LEU A 346 15.56 26.34 3.14
N LEU A 347 15.61 27.52 3.75
CA LEU A 347 14.82 28.68 3.33
C LEU A 347 15.12 29.06 1.87
N ASN A 348 16.40 29.20 1.51
CA ASN A 348 16.81 29.55 0.14
C ASN A 348 16.41 28.45 -0.86
N ALA A 349 16.57 27.17 -0.52
CA ALA A 349 16.18 26.05 -1.37
C ALA A 349 14.67 26.07 -1.62
N PHE A 350 13.89 26.29 -0.58
CA PHE A 350 12.42 26.41 -0.69
C PHE A 350 12.02 27.59 -1.59
N LEU A 351 12.51 28.78 -1.33
CA LEU A 351 12.19 30.00 -2.10
C LEU A 351 12.59 29.89 -3.58
N ASN A 352 13.68 29.17 -3.87
CA ASN A 352 14.16 28.94 -5.23
C ASN A 352 13.62 27.64 -5.85
N LYS A 353 12.69 26.92 -5.18
CA LYS A 353 12.09 25.66 -5.63
C LYS A 353 13.12 24.57 -5.96
N GLN A 354 14.21 24.52 -5.19
CA GLN A 354 15.32 23.60 -5.36
C GLN A 354 15.12 22.37 -4.47
N SER A 355 14.43 21.38 -5.00
CA SER A 355 14.28 20.07 -4.37
C SER A 355 15.48 19.18 -4.63
N GLY A 356 15.77 18.22 -3.72
CA GLY A 356 16.89 17.31 -3.91
C GLY A 356 17.27 16.51 -2.67
N THR A 357 18.56 16.14 -2.63
CA THR A 357 19.17 15.44 -1.50
C THR A 357 20.23 16.35 -0.85
N ARG A 358 20.30 16.34 0.48
CA ARG A 358 21.19 17.19 1.27
C ARG A 358 21.89 16.37 2.36
N VAL A 359 23.17 16.52 2.48
CA VAL A 359 23.92 16.23 3.72
C VAL A 359 24.00 17.54 4.49
N PRO A 360 23.62 17.60 5.78
CA PRO A 360 23.67 18.84 6.54
C PRO A 360 25.06 19.40 6.64
N GLU A 361 25.17 20.72 6.87
CA GLU A 361 26.38 21.36 7.31
C GLU A 361 26.56 21.18 8.82
N TYR A 362 27.79 20.97 9.28
CA TYR A 362 28.06 20.66 10.67
C TYR A 362 29.04 21.66 11.29
N THR A 363 28.77 22.02 12.54
CA THR A 363 29.74 22.76 13.39
C THR A 363 30.79 21.82 13.99
N SER A 364 30.45 20.57 14.20
CA SER A 364 31.34 19.47 14.60
C SER A 364 31.05 18.24 13.75
N GLU A 365 32.08 17.62 13.20
CA GLU A 365 31.96 16.43 12.38
C GLU A 365 32.65 15.22 13.01
N ALA A 366 31.92 14.15 13.20
CA ALA A 366 32.50 12.83 13.38
C ALA A 366 33.04 12.28 12.06
N TRP A 367 33.87 11.25 12.11
CA TRP A 367 34.40 10.61 10.92
C TRP A 367 33.28 9.91 10.11
N GLU A 368 32.35 9.34 10.83
CA GLU A 368 31.17 8.72 10.22
C GLU A 368 29.91 9.52 10.53
N LYS A 369 28.94 9.43 9.61
CA LYS A 369 27.62 9.99 9.78
C LYS A 369 26.65 8.83 10.13
N GLY A 370 25.63 9.06 10.87
CA GLY A 370 24.64 8.05 11.15
C GLY A 370 24.70 7.46 12.56
N SER A 371 24.21 6.22 12.70
CA SER A 371 24.01 5.58 14.01
C SER A 371 25.32 5.15 14.69
N ASN A 372 26.34 4.76 13.92
CA ASN A 372 27.69 4.50 14.41
C ASN A 372 28.64 5.57 13.89
N ASP A 373 28.74 6.67 14.64
CA ASP A 373 29.62 7.78 14.29
C ASP A 373 31.08 7.57 14.66
N ILE A 374 31.40 6.55 15.45
CA ILE A 374 32.78 6.20 15.84
C ILE A 374 33.51 5.53 14.66
N GLY A 375 32.82 4.69 13.89
CA GLY A 375 33.39 3.92 12.79
C GLY A 375 34.34 2.80 13.27
N ASP A 376 35.25 2.42 12.38
CA ASP A 376 36.16 1.28 12.58
C ASP A 376 37.62 1.68 12.93
N THR A 377 37.89 3.00 13.04
CA THR A 377 39.19 3.53 13.41
C THR A 377 39.10 4.44 14.62
N TYR A 378 39.56 3.95 15.79
CA TYR A 378 39.43 4.68 17.05
C TYR A 378 40.47 4.23 18.09
N ILE A 379 40.58 5.00 19.17
CA ILE A 379 41.33 4.61 20.38
C ILE A 379 40.34 4.22 21.46
N GLU A 380 40.48 3.01 21.97
CA GLU A 380 39.76 2.49 23.14
C GLU A 380 40.67 2.58 24.37
N VAL A 381 40.15 3.14 25.46
CA VAL A 381 40.87 3.19 26.75
C VAL A 381 39.99 2.57 27.83
N ASP A 382 40.24 1.33 28.13
CA ASP A 382 39.62 0.61 29.26
C ASP A 382 40.37 1.05 30.54
N MET A 383 39.74 1.94 31.29
CA MET A 383 40.28 2.46 32.54
C MET A 383 40.13 1.48 33.72
N GLY A 384 39.23 0.53 33.61
CA GLY A 384 39.02 -0.55 34.55
C GLY A 384 40.20 -1.54 34.52
N ASP A 385 40.55 -1.99 33.32
CA ASP A 385 41.63 -2.93 33.08
C ASP A 385 42.99 -2.22 32.86
N GLN A 386 42.98 -0.88 32.78
CA GLN A 386 44.18 -0.05 32.51
C GLN A 386 44.87 -0.46 31.22
N HIS A 387 44.08 -0.60 30.17
CA HIS A 387 44.52 -1.00 28.85
C HIS A 387 44.06 -0.03 27.77
N MET A 388 44.84 0.08 26.73
CA MET A 388 44.52 0.93 25.56
C MET A 388 44.73 0.12 24.29
N TYR A 389 43.70 0.21 23.40
CA TYR A 389 43.75 -0.37 22.06
C TYR A 389 43.65 0.77 21.04
N TYR A 390 44.34 0.62 19.91
CA TYR A 390 44.10 1.42 18.73
C TYR A 390 43.65 0.52 17.60
N TYR A 391 42.46 0.78 17.12
CA TYR A 391 41.89 0.15 15.94
C TYR A 391 42.15 1.03 14.71
N ALA A 392 42.55 0.41 13.62
CA ALA A 392 42.60 1.01 12.29
C ALA A 392 41.87 0.07 11.33
N ASP A 393 40.83 0.58 10.63
CA ASP A 393 40.01 -0.17 9.70
C ASP A 393 39.45 -1.50 10.29
N GLY A 394 39.06 -1.47 11.58
CA GLY A 394 38.48 -2.61 12.31
C GLY A 394 39.50 -3.62 12.87
N GLU A 395 40.80 -3.40 12.63
CA GLU A 395 41.84 -4.30 13.12
C GLU A 395 42.62 -3.67 14.30
N ILE A 396 42.94 -4.46 15.34
CA ILE A 396 43.79 -4.00 16.45
C ILE A 396 45.22 -3.82 15.95
N VAL A 397 45.71 -2.60 15.96
CA VAL A 397 47.06 -2.25 15.54
C VAL A 397 47.95 -2.05 16.77
N ILE A 398 47.38 -1.49 17.85
CA ILE A 398 48.10 -1.35 19.15
C ILE A 398 47.25 -1.95 20.25
N ASP A 399 47.92 -2.65 21.12
CA ASP A 399 47.41 -3.30 22.34
C ASP A 399 48.46 -3.09 23.44
N THR A 400 48.17 -2.25 24.45
CA THR A 400 49.17 -1.83 25.44
C THR A 400 48.58 -1.49 26.79
N PRO A 401 49.23 -1.90 27.90
CA PRO A 401 48.87 -1.39 29.21
C PRO A 401 49.21 0.11 29.32
N VAL A 402 48.35 0.83 30.06
CA VAL A 402 48.48 2.27 30.31
C VAL A 402 48.36 2.58 31.81
N VAL A 403 48.62 3.81 32.21
CA VAL A 403 48.27 4.30 33.55
C VAL A 403 47.49 5.59 33.43
N THR A 404 46.24 5.54 33.87
CA THR A 404 45.31 6.71 33.85
C THR A 404 45.38 7.54 35.14
N GLY A 405 44.41 8.40 35.33
CA GLY A 405 44.33 9.36 36.44
C GLY A 405 44.28 8.71 37.83
N ASN A 406 44.89 9.35 38.83
CA ASN A 406 45.00 8.87 40.19
C ASN A 406 43.68 8.98 40.97
N THR A 407 43.00 7.90 41.19
CA THR A 407 41.71 7.86 41.87
C THR A 407 41.76 8.24 43.33
N SER A 408 42.86 7.89 44.07
CA SER A 408 43.01 8.26 45.48
C SER A 408 43.14 9.80 45.68
N ARG A 409 43.57 10.51 44.64
CA ARG A 409 43.69 11.97 44.64
C ARG A 409 42.54 12.67 43.95
N ARG A 410 41.53 11.92 43.44
CA ARG A 410 40.42 12.42 42.66
C ARG A 410 40.91 13.14 41.37
N TRP A 411 41.92 12.59 40.74
CA TRP A 411 42.46 13.00 39.46
C TRP A 411 42.08 12.02 38.36
N ASP A 412 40.88 11.50 38.46
CA ASP A 412 40.36 10.46 37.58
C ASP A 412 40.37 10.94 36.13
N THR A 413 40.68 10.03 35.20
CA THR A 413 40.41 10.24 33.80
C THR A 413 38.89 10.10 33.59
N PRO A 414 38.16 11.08 33.01
CA PRO A 414 36.71 10.97 32.87
C PRO A 414 36.34 9.94 31.82
N ALA A 415 35.28 9.16 32.10
CA ALA A 415 34.67 8.33 31.11
C ALA A 415 33.86 9.20 30.13
N LYS A 416 34.15 9.13 28.85
CA LYS A 416 33.48 9.86 27.77
C LYS A 416 33.97 9.46 26.37
N VAL A 417 33.25 9.89 25.34
CA VAL A 417 33.73 9.87 23.97
C VAL A 417 34.26 11.22 23.57
N CYS A 418 35.53 11.28 23.26
CA CYS A 418 36.20 12.49 22.79
C CYS A 418 37.05 12.20 21.54
N TYR A 419 37.90 13.08 21.11
CA TYR A 419 38.72 12.89 19.92
C TYR A 419 40.12 13.54 20.08
N VAL A 420 41.08 13.08 19.28
CA VAL A 420 42.42 13.72 19.23
C VAL A 420 42.29 15.03 18.46
N TYR A 421 42.20 16.14 19.19
CA TYR A 421 42.03 17.45 18.57
C TYR A 421 43.32 18.24 18.37
N PHE A 422 44.43 17.82 19.00
CA PHE A 422 45.73 18.48 18.86
C PHE A 422 46.86 17.48 19.11
N LYS A 423 47.95 17.61 18.33
CA LYS A 423 49.16 16.77 18.45
C LYS A 423 50.38 17.66 18.53
N GLN A 424 51.32 17.33 19.41
CA GLN A 424 52.58 18.09 19.57
C GLN A 424 53.74 17.18 19.99
N ARG A 425 54.88 17.33 19.34
CA ARG A 425 56.14 16.71 19.78
C ARG A 425 56.90 17.63 20.72
N ASN A 426 57.70 17.09 21.66
CA ASN A 426 58.55 17.77 22.60
C ASN A 426 57.82 18.86 23.42
N ARG A 427 56.70 18.47 24.03
CA ARG A 427 55.87 19.33 24.90
C ARG A 427 56.34 19.27 26.34
N VAL A 428 56.25 20.37 27.09
CA VAL A 428 56.40 20.36 28.53
C VAL A 428 55.02 20.47 29.17
N LEU A 429 54.59 19.43 29.84
CA LEU A 429 53.34 19.40 30.60
C LEU A 429 53.56 20.15 31.92
N ARG A 430 52.74 21.16 32.21
CA ARG A 430 52.88 22.03 33.39
C ARG A 430 51.62 21.93 34.23
N GLY A 431 51.79 21.74 35.51
CA GLY A 431 50.76 21.85 36.53
C GLY A 431 51.27 22.67 37.72
N ALA A 432 50.44 22.75 38.77
CA ALA A 432 50.79 23.57 39.94
C ALA A 432 52.16 23.23 40.56
N ASN A 433 52.50 21.92 40.52
CA ASN A 433 53.70 21.39 41.21
C ASN A 433 54.63 20.57 40.30
N TYR A 434 54.44 20.59 38.98
CA TYR A 434 55.26 19.84 38.05
C TYR A 434 55.50 20.55 36.71
N ALA A 435 56.63 20.20 36.09
CA ALA A 435 56.96 20.57 34.71
C ALA A 435 57.65 19.36 34.06
N THR A 436 56.89 18.52 33.37
CA THR A 436 57.35 17.22 32.86
C THR A 436 57.47 17.27 31.34
N PRO A 437 58.65 17.09 30.77
CA PRO A 437 58.81 17.00 29.32
C PRO A 437 58.31 15.67 28.80
N VAL A 438 57.57 15.67 27.70
CA VAL A 438 57.13 14.52 26.96
C VAL A 438 57.56 14.66 25.50
N LYS A 439 57.83 13.53 24.84
CA LYS A 439 58.19 13.54 23.42
C LYS A 439 57.00 13.62 22.52
N TYR A 440 55.92 12.98 22.90
CA TYR A 440 54.69 12.87 22.12
C TYR A 440 53.50 13.21 23.00
N TRP A 441 52.66 14.11 22.49
CA TRP A 441 51.46 14.57 23.15
C TRP A 441 50.29 14.55 22.16
N MET A 442 49.19 13.89 22.50
CA MET A 442 47.90 13.97 21.81
C MET A 442 46.86 14.45 22.81
N ALA A 443 46.33 15.64 22.61
CA ALA A 443 45.24 16.18 23.45
C ALA A 443 43.91 15.59 23.04
N VAL A 444 43.11 15.13 24.02
CA VAL A 444 41.84 14.45 23.80
C VAL A 444 40.66 15.11 24.51
N ASP A 445 40.88 15.70 25.72
CA ASP A 445 39.83 16.40 26.46
C ASP A 445 40.44 17.52 27.35
N GLY A 446 40.32 18.78 26.94
CA GLY A 446 40.84 19.93 27.67
C GLY A 446 42.32 19.79 27.99
N HIS A 447 42.66 19.52 29.25
CA HIS A 447 44.05 19.31 29.70
C HIS A 447 44.50 17.84 29.74
N ILE A 448 43.58 16.93 29.37
CA ILE A 448 43.84 15.48 29.33
C ILE A 448 44.38 15.12 27.95
N GLY A 449 45.39 14.28 27.92
CA GLY A 449 45.95 13.75 26.68
C GLY A 449 46.61 12.39 26.87
N ILE A 450 46.92 11.77 25.74
CA ILE A 450 47.70 10.55 25.63
C ILE A 450 49.16 10.96 25.38
N HIS A 451 50.10 10.46 26.18
CA HIS A 451 51.53 10.84 26.06
C HIS A 451 52.47 9.78 26.58
N ASP A 452 53.70 9.81 26.14
CA ASP A 452 54.76 8.99 26.65
C ASP A 452 55.09 9.29 28.14
N ALA A 453 55.44 8.25 28.90
CA ALA A 453 55.80 8.39 30.31
C ALA A 453 57.09 7.68 30.61
N THR A 454 58.21 8.27 30.17
CA THR A 454 59.57 7.74 30.31
C THR A 454 60.06 7.60 31.75
N TRP A 455 59.36 8.18 32.72
CA TRP A 455 59.61 8.08 34.16
C TRP A 455 59.02 6.84 34.84
N ARG A 456 58.29 6.02 34.07
CA ARG A 456 57.69 4.78 34.53
C ARG A 456 58.29 3.58 33.83
N SER A 457 58.50 2.50 34.59
CA SER A 457 58.88 1.19 34.07
C SER A 457 57.69 0.23 33.98
N ASP A 458 56.63 0.53 34.76
CA ASP A 458 55.48 -0.38 34.92
C ASP A 458 54.19 0.35 34.50
N PHE A 459 53.32 -0.37 33.80
CA PHE A 459 52.05 0.11 33.31
C PHE A 459 50.94 -0.95 33.60
N GLY A 460 49.70 -0.50 33.59
CA GLY A 460 48.53 -1.38 33.81
C GLY A 460 48.21 -1.66 35.27
N GLY A 461 47.27 -2.52 35.49
CA GLY A 461 46.82 -3.07 36.78
C GLY A 461 46.35 -1.96 37.75
N GLU A 462 46.69 -2.10 39.03
CA GLU A 462 46.18 -1.21 40.10
C GLU A 462 47.02 0.11 40.30
N ILE A 463 48.00 0.39 39.44
CA ILE A 463 48.93 1.49 39.59
C ILE A 463 48.17 2.83 39.67
N TYR A 464 47.14 3.02 38.86
CA TYR A 464 46.37 4.25 38.80
C TYR A 464 45.68 4.59 40.14
N LYS A 465 45.41 3.64 41.00
CA LYS A 465 44.72 3.85 42.29
C LYS A 465 45.57 4.71 43.24
N THR A 466 46.87 4.57 43.25
CA THR A 466 47.75 5.27 44.20
C THR A 466 48.89 6.05 43.55
N ASN A 467 49.33 5.63 42.35
CA ASN A 467 50.45 6.27 41.61
C ASN A 467 50.04 6.55 40.16
N GLY A 468 48.78 6.96 39.96
CA GLY A 468 48.23 7.37 38.67
C GLY A 468 48.71 8.77 38.24
N SER A 469 48.28 9.17 37.06
CA SER A 469 48.56 10.51 36.47
C SER A 469 47.67 11.59 37.09
N HIS A 470 47.73 12.83 36.57
CA HIS A 470 46.83 13.92 36.90
C HIS A 470 45.58 13.93 35.95
N GLY A 471 45.20 12.76 35.40
CA GLY A 471 44.10 12.62 34.47
C GLY A 471 44.49 12.18 33.04
N CYS A 472 45.77 12.32 32.68
CA CYS A 472 46.26 11.91 31.36
C CYS A 472 46.46 10.40 31.27
N ILE A 473 46.52 9.88 30.07
CA ILE A 473 46.79 8.50 29.74
C ILE A 473 48.31 8.37 29.51
N ASN A 474 49.01 7.79 30.50
CA ASN A 474 50.45 7.55 30.42
C ASN A 474 50.66 6.24 29.64
N THR A 475 51.43 6.32 28.55
CA THR A 475 51.68 5.25 27.61
C THR A 475 53.17 4.92 27.58
N PRO A 476 53.57 3.65 27.39
CA PRO A 476 54.98 3.28 27.15
C PRO A 476 55.58 4.06 25.99
N PHE A 477 56.86 4.47 26.12
CA PHE A 477 57.51 5.36 25.13
C PHE A 477 57.52 4.78 23.71
N GLU A 478 57.87 3.51 23.58
CA GLU A 478 57.94 2.81 22.29
C GLU A 478 56.60 2.80 21.61
N ILE A 479 55.54 2.41 22.35
CA ILE A 479 54.16 2.39 21.84
C ILE A 479 53.68 3.79 21.48
N MET A 480 53.96 4.78 22.33
CA MET A 480 53.53 6.18 22.04
C MET A 480 54.19 6.71 20.80
N THR A 481 55.41 6.25 20.47
CA THR A 481 56.11 6.64 19.24
C THR A 481 55.33 6.15 17.98
N GLU A 482 54.89 4.89 18.01
CA GLU A 482 54.11 4.27 16.92
C GLU A 482 52.71 4.90 16.84
N LEU A 483 52.02 4.95 17.96
CA LEU A 483 50.65 5.48 18.04
C LEU A 483 50.58 6.94 17.53
N TYR A 484 51.55 7.78 17.94
CA TYR A 484 51.58 9.16 17.54
C TYR A 484 51.69 9.35 16.01
N ASP A 485 52.40 8.49 15.31
CA ASP A 485 52.58 8.62 13.86
C ASP A 485 51.41 8.08 13.07
N MET A 486 50.63 7.10 13.63
CA MET A 486 49.47 6.49 13.00
C MET A 486 48.17 7.28 13.22
N VAL A 487 47.94 7.80 14.42
CA VAL A 487 46.71 8.47 14.78
C VAL A 487 46.60 9.85 14.10
N GLU A 488 45.46 10.12 13.48
CA GLU A 488 45.15 11.39 12.85
C GLU A 488 44.35 12.34 13.79
N LEU A 489 44.33 13.64 13.45
CA LEU A 489 43.42 14.57 14.13
C LEU A 489 41.96 14.18 13.79
N GLY A 490 41.11 14.24 14.79
CA GLY A 490 39.73 13.80 14.67
C GLY A 490 39.50 12.36 15.08
N THR A 491 40.53 11.51 15.23
CA THR A 491 40.39 10.11 15.69
C THR A 491 39.60 10.06 16.99
N PRO A 492 38.47 9.34 17.05
CA PRO A 492 37.68 9.17 18.26
C PRO A 492 38.45 8.41 19.35
N VAL A 493 38.22 8.83 20.60
CA VAL A 493 38.80 8.22 21.80
C VAL A 493 37.70 7.91 22.78
N ILE A 494 37.51 6.63 23.01
CA ILE A 494 36.46 6.07 23.87
C ILE A 494 37.09 5.68 25.21
N MET A 495 36.73 6.39 26.28
CA MET A 495 37.26 6.16 27.64
C MET A 495 36.13 5.66 28.55
N PHE A 496 36.29 4.50 29.19
CA PHE A 496 35.30 3.90 30.07
C PHE A 496 35.96 3.07 31.19
N TYR A 497 35.12 2.63 32.18
CA TYR A 497 35.52 1.77 33.27
C TYR A 497 34.81 0.44 33.20
#